data_5912a77ae4f75a39d4b8904b98b25a6f
#
_entry.id   5912a77ae4f75a39d4b8904b98b25a6f
#
_cell.length_a   1.000
_cell.length_b   1.000
_cell.length_c   1.000
_cell.angle_alpha   90.00
_cell.angle_beta   90.00
_cell.angle_gamma   90.00
#
_symmetry.space_group_name_H-M   'P 1'
#
loop_
_entity.id
_entity.type
_entity.pdbx_description
1 polymer ?
#
loop_
_entity_poly.entity_id
_entity_poly.type
_entity_poly.pdbx_seq_one_letter_code
_entity_poly.pdbx_strand_id
1 'polypeptide(L)'
;NPLRRFLVADEVGLGKTVVARDTLAALASKARRFTVYYITSGLKVADQNKVELLRFLEKDEAKDALSIIDRVGLIPFEEKRKGKLRLYAFTPTTSFSSSQRLYGGKAVERAFIKLLLDELYPGLTAAFPEGYVEYGATSGWRWACEEAQGKFDNVSALFKAAYGRALRAEFGKPARENILHAIDTSKHGQSLGRMRKALAQAALDSAPPDLVIFDEFQCYRELLNAGADNPLARQLLAGTDGGTPPPILLLSATPY
;
A
#
# COMPACT_ATOMS: atom_id res chain seq x y z
N ASN A 1 -12.79 -1.45 24.05
CA ASN A 1 -11.85 -2.42 23.52
C ASN A 1 -10.47 -1.78 23.39
N PRO A 2 -9.50 -2.11 24.28
CA PRO A 2 -8.16 -1.51 24.26
C PRO A 2 -7.40 -1.81 22.98
N LEU A 3 -7.68 -2.94 22.32
CA LEU A 3 -7.02 -3.33 21.06
C LEU A 3 -7.61 -2.63 19.84
N ARG A 4 -8.73 -1.90 19.96
CA ARG A 4 -9.42 -1.23 18.84
C ARG A 4 -9.70 -2.18 17.65
N ARG A 5 -9.92 -3.47 17.93
CA ARG A 5 -10.21 -4.51 16.94
C ARG A 5 -11.63 -5.02 17.14
N PHE A 6 -12.38 -5.07 16.06
CA PHE A 6 -13.78 -5.50 16.04
C PHE A 6 -13.96 -6.58 14.98
N LEU A 7 -14.58 -7.68 15.36
CA LEU A 7 -14.96 -8.76 14.46
C LEU A 7 -16.47 -8.71 14.20
N VAL A 8 -16.84 -8.69 12.94
CA VAL A 8 -18.20 -8.90 12.46
C VAL A 8 -18.22 -10.24 11.74
N ALA A 9 -18.67 -11.26 12.47
CA ALA A 9 -18.81 -12.63 11.94
C ALA A 9 -20.31 -12.89 11.75
N ASP A 10 -20.73 -13.02 10.49
CA ASP A 10 -22.12 -13.23 10.15
C ASP A 10 -22.23 -13.96 8.80
N GLU A 11 -23.35 -14.61 8.53
CA GLU A 11 -23.55 -15.33 7.27
C GLU A 11 -23.46 -14.42 6.04
N VAL A 12 -23.25 -15.03 4.88
CA VAL A 12 -23.22 -14.31 3.61
C VAL A 12 -24.56 -13.58 3.40
N GLY A 13 -24.50 -12.29 3.05
CA GLY A 13 -25.70 -11.49 2.75
C GLY A 13 -26.36 -10.79 3.95
N LEU A 14 -25.92 -11.04 5.19
CA LEU A 14 -26.52 -10.42 6.39
C LEU A 14 -26.00 -9.02 6.75
N GLY A 15 -25.46 -8.28 5.77
CA GLY A 15 -25.20 -6.84 5.93
C GLY A 15 -23.84 -6.46 6.51
N LYS A 16 -22.81 -7.34 6.49
CA LYS A 16 -21.44 -7.01 6.94
C LYS A 16 -20.90 -5.71 6.33
N THR A 17 -21.13 -5.54 5.03
CA THR A 17 -20.72 -4.31 4.32
C THR A 17 -21.49 -3.08 4.82
N VAL A 18 -22.73 -3.24 5.25
CA VAL A 18 -23.54 -2.16 5.86
C VAL A 18 -22.93 -1.75 7.20
N VAL A 19 -22.58 -2.72 8.04
CA VAL A 19 -21.90 -2.45 9.32
C VAL A 19 -20.57 -1.73 9.09
N ALA A 20 -19.80 -2.17 8.10
CA ALA A 20 -18.54 -1.54 7.74
C ALA A 20 -18.74 -0.09 7.25
N ARG A 21 -19.75 0.14 6.40
CA ARG A 21 -20.13 1.46 5.90
C ARG A 21 -20.54 2.39 7.05
N ASP A 22 -21.40 1.95 7.93
CA ASP A 22 -21.94 2.77 9.02
C ASP A 22 -20.84 3.07 10.06
N THR A 23 -19.94 2.11 10.32
CA THR A 23 -18.75 2.33 11.14
C THR A 23 -17.83 3.37 10.49
N LEU A 24 -17.56 3.24 9.20
CA LEU A 24 -16.76 4.20 8.44
C LEU A 24 -17.38 5.60 8.49
N ALA A 25 -18.69 5.73 8.25
CA ALA A 25 -19.41 6.99 8.29
C ALA A 25 -19.30 7.66 9.67
N ALA A 26 -19.51 6.90 10.74
CA ALA A 26 -19.44 7.38 12.11
C ALA A 26 -18.03 7.86 12.51
N LEU A 27 -16.98 7.19 12.06
CA LEU A 27 -15.60 7.57 12.34
C LEU A 27 -15.17 8.76 11.48
N ALA A 28 -15.43 8.73 10.18
CA ALA A 28 -15.05 9.78 9.25
C ALA A 28 -15.76 11.13 9.54
N SER A 29 -16.99 11.10 10.09
CA SER A 29 -17.72 12.33 10.44
C SER A 29 -16.97 13.21 11.44
N LYS A 30 -16.19 12.61 12.33
CA LYS A 30 -15.45 13.25 13.43
C LYS A 30 -14.06 13.75 13.04
N ALA A 31 -13.57 13.38 11.86
CA ALA A 31 -12.23 13.69 11.42
C ALA A 31 -12.21 14.82 10.38
N ARG A 32 -11.12 15.60 10.34
CA ARG A 32 -10.86 16.59 9.29
C ARG A 32 -10.39 15.93 8.00
N ARG A 33 -9.60 14.87 8.13
CA ARG A 33 -9.17 13.96 7.05
C ARG A 33 -9.27 12.55 7.59
N PHE A 34 -9.67 11.60 6.76
CA PHE A 34 -9.85 10.21 7.15
C PHE A 34 -9.40 9.28 6.03
N THR A 35 -8.45 8.42 6.32
CA THR A 35 -7.87 7.47 5.38
C THR A 35 -8.27 6.05 5.76
N VAL A 36 -8.86 5.33 4.82
CA VAL A 36 -9.30 3.95 5.01
C VAL A 36 -8.55 3.02 4.07
N TYR A 37 -8.02 1.94 4.64
CA TYR A 37 -7.50 0.82 3.88
C TYR A 37 -8.51 -0.32 3.91
N TYR A 38 -9.09 -0.63 2.77
CA TYR A 38 -9.99 -1.76 2.56
C TYR A 38 -9.20 -2.89 1.91
N ILE A 39 -9.05 -3.99 2.63
CA ILE A 39 -8.25 -5.15 2.23
C ILE A 39 -9.17 -6.32 1.96
N THR A 40 -9.15 -6.84 0.74
CA THR A 40 -10.03 -7.91 0.28
C THR A 40 -9.29 -8.92 -0.60
N SER A 41 -9.89 -10.10 -0.79
CA SER A 41 -9.28 -11.23 -1.52
C SER A 41 -9.07 -10.98 -3.00
N GLY A 42 -9.85 -10.08 -3.62
CA GLY A 42 -9.77 -9.83 -5.04
C GLY A 42 -10.17 -8.41 -5.42
N LEU A 43 -9.49 -7.86 -6.44
CA LEU A 43 -9.76 -6.50 -6.93
C LEU A 43 -11.19 -6.32 -7.45
N LYS A 44 -11.80 -7.36 -8.06
CA LYS A 44 -13.20 -7.28 -8.51
C LYS A 44 -14.18 -7.11 -7.34
N VAL A 45 -13.95 -7.83 -6.24
CA VAL A 45 -14.75 -7.69 -5.00
C VAL A 45 -14.50 -6.31 -4.41
N ALA A 46 -13.26 -5.86 -4.42
CA ALA A 46 -12.91 -4.51 -4.00
C ALA A 46 -13.70 -3.45 -4.76
N ASP A 47 -13.78 -3.56 -6.09
CA ASP A 47 -14.46 -2.59 -6.95
C ASP A 47 -15.97 -2.49 -6.68
N GLN A 48 -16.62 -3.60 -6.35
CA GLN A 48 -18.03 -3.61 -5.96
C GLN A 48 -18.25 -3.03 -4.56
N ASN A 49 -17.49 -3.50 -3.59
CA ASN A 49 -17.71 -3.16 -2.18
C ASN A 49 -17.29 -1.73 -1.82
N LYS A 50 -16.27 -1.17 -2.49
CA LYS A 50 -15.85 0.22 -2.23
C LYS A 50 -16.94 1.24 -2.58
N VAL A 51 -17.78 0.96 -3.58
CA VAL A 51 -18.93 1.80 -3.92
C VAL A 51 -19.98 1.73 -2.79
N GLU A 52 -20.27 0.53 -2.29
CA GLU A 52 -21.23 0.35 -1.19
C GLU A 52 -20.72 0.96 0.11
N LEU A 53 -19.43 0.86 0.41
CA LEU A 53 -18.80 1.48 1.58
C LEU A 53 -18.90 3.01 1.59
N LEU A 54 -18.97 3.65 0.41
CA LEU A 54 -19.08 5.10 0.26
C LEU A 54 -20.50 5.61 0.03
N ARG A 55 -21.51 4.74 0.08
CA ARG A 55 -22.90 5.06 -0.26
C ARG A 55 -23.58 6.10 0.66
N PHE A 56 -22.94 6.42 1.80
CA PHE A 56 -23.39 7.48 2.70
C PHE A 56 -22.93 8.88 2.25
N LEU A 57 -22.06 8.98 1.25
CA LEU A 57 -21.61 10.24 0.67
C LEU A 57 -22.47 10.62 -0.54
N GLU A 58 -22.53 11.91 -0.82
CA GLU A 58 -23.04 12.40 -2.10
C GLU A 58 -22.18 11.90 -3.26
N LYS A 59 -22.77 11.83 -4.45
CA LYS A 59 -22.12 11.18 -5.62
C LYS A 59 -20.74 11.76 -5.95
N ASP A 60 -20.59 13.07 -5.89
CA ASP A 60 -19.33 13.74 -6.20
C ASP A 60 -18.30 13.54 -5.08
N GLU A 61 -18.73 13.59 -3.81
CA GLU A 61 -17.88 13.28 -2.67
C GLU A 61 -17.40 11.82 -2.69
N ALA A 62 -18.27 10.88 -3.04
CA ALA A 62 -17.92 9.47 -3.16
C ALA A 62 -16.88 9.25 -4.28
N LYS A 63 -17.00 9.95 -5.41
CA LYS A 63 -16.02 9.92 -6.49
C LYS A 63 -14.67 10.49 -6.06
N ASP A 64 -14.68 11.57 -5.29
CA ASP A 64 -13.47 12.17 -4.75
C ASP A 64 -12.83 11.31 -3.64
N ALA A 65 -13.61 10.58 -2.87
CA ALA A 65 -13.11 9.67 -1.84
C ALA A 65 -12.48 8.40 -2.43
N LEU A 66 -12.93 7.96 -3.60
CA LEU A 66 -12.51 6.70 -4.20
C LEU A 66 -11.13 6.82 -4.86
N SER A 67 -10.16 6.06 -4.37
CA SER A 67 -8.85 5.95 -5.00
C SER A 67 -8.83 4.90 -6.10
N ILE A 68 -8.07 5.19 -7.17
CA ILE A 68 -7.72 4.23 -8.22
C ILE A 68 -6.44 3.44 -7.87
N ILE A 69 -5.76 3.83 -6.80
CA ILE A 69 -4.52 3.18 -6.34
C ILE A 69 -4.87 1.83 -5.73
N ASP A 70 -4.26 0.78 -6.25
CA ASP A 70 -4.42 -0.61 -5.84
C ASP A 70 -3.19 -1.20 -5.13
N ARG A 71 -2.19 -0.36 -4.84
CA ARG A 71 -0.91 -0.73 -4.20
C ARG A 71 -0.48 0.33 -3.21
N VAL A 72 -0.06 -0.12 -2.05
CA VAL A 72 0.40 0.77 -0.97
C VAL A 72 1.54 1.67 -1.44
N GLY A 73 2.52 1.13 -2.20
CA GLY A 73 3.66 1.90 -2.70
C GLY A 73 3.30 3.08 -3.62
N LEU A 74 2.08 3.11 -4.19
CA LEU A 74 1.63 4.17 -5.09
C LEU A 74 0.74 5.23 -4.40
N ILE A 75 0.43 5.08 -3.11
CA ILE A 75 -0.33 6.08 -2.34
C ILE A 75 0.23 7.51 -2.50
N PRO A 76 1.54 7.74 -2.52
CA PRO A 76 2.12 9.08 -2.66
C PRO A 76 1.73 9.82 -3.94
N PHE A 77 1.29 9.11 -4.99
CA PHE A 77 0.78 9.73 -6.21
C PHE A 77 -0.50 10.55 -6.00
N GLU A 78 -1.26 10.24 -4.96
CA GLU A 78 -2.48 10.96 -4.57
C GLU A 78 -2.31 11.85 -3.34
N GLU A 79 -1.09 12.10 -2.89
CA GLU A 79 -0.82 12.86 -1.65
C GLU A 79 -1.48 14.25 -1.67
N LYS A 80 -1.45 14.95 -2.81
CA LYS A 80 -2.07 16.26 -3.01
C LYS A 80 -3.57 16.21 -3.35
N ARG A 81 -4.17 15.02 -3.42
CA ARG A 81 -5.59 14.88 -3.73
C ARG A 81 -6.45 15.59 -2.68
N LYS A 82 -7.45 16.32 -3.14
CA LYS A 82 -8.45 16.99 -2.30
C LYS A 82 -9.46 15.95 -1.77
N GLY A 83 -10.18 16.32 -0.72
CA GLY A 83 -11.22 15.48 -0.13
C GLY A 83 -10.96 15.17 1.35
N LYS A 84 -12.06 15.01 2.10
CA LYS A 84 -12.03 14.67 3.53
C LYS A 84 -11.76 13.19 3.76
N LEU A 85 -12.35 12.33 2.93
CA LEU A 85 -12.25 10.88 3.02
C LEU A 85 -11.41 10.35 1.85
N ARG A 86 -10.57 9.35 2.13
CA ARG A 86 -9.80 8.58 1.12
C ARG A 86 -9.95 7.11 1.41
N LEU A 87 -10.47 6.37 0.44
CA LEU A 87 -10.60 4.92 0.51
C LEU A 87 -9.70 4.28 -0.53
N TYR A 88 -8.70 3.55 -0.03
CA TYR A 88 -7.79 2.73 -0.83
C TYR A 88 -8.20 1.27 -0.70
N ALA A 89 -8.32 0.57 -1.83
CA ALA A 89 -8.64 -0.85 -1.86
C ALA A 89 -7.42 -1.67 -2.30
N PHE A 90 -6.99 -2.60 -1.45
CA PHE A 90 -5.82 -3.41 -1.66
C PHE A 90 -6.13 -4.90 -1.61
N THR A 91 -5.28 -5.69 -2.25
CA THR A 91 -5.22 -7.14 -1.99
C THR A 91 -3.94 -7.48 -1.23
N PRO A 92 -3.96 -8.48 -0.35
CA PRO A 92 -2.76 -8.88 0.40
C PRO A 92 -1.58 -9.23 -0.50
N THR A 93 -1.84 -9.91 -1.60
CA THR A 93 -0.80 -10.36 -2.53
C THR A 93 -0.10 -9.22 -3.26
N THR A 94 -0.80 -8.13 -3.55
CA THR A 94 -0.22 -7.00 -4.30
C THR A 94 0.53 -6.02 -3.42
N SER A 95 0.14 -5.90 -2.15
CA SER A 95 0.61 -4.83 -1.25
C SER A 95 1.44 -5.33 -0.07
N PHE A 96 1.17 -6.54 0.43
CA PHE A 96 1.75 -7.03 1.68
C PHE A 96 2.51 -8.36 1.52
N SER A 97 2.53 -8.96 0.33
CA SER A 97 3.22 -10.23 0.14
C SER A 97 4.74 -10.03 0.06
N SER A 98 5.45 -10.76 0.91
CA SER A 98 6.90 -10.93 0.85
C SER A 98 7.32 -12.08 -0.06
N SER A 99 6.36 -12.79 -0.70
CA SER A 99 6.66 -13.98 -1.48
C SER A 99 7.52 -13.67 -2.71
N GLN A 100 8.50 -14.53 -2.94
CA GLN A 100 9.48 -14.45 -4.02
C GLN A 100 8.84 -14.37 -5.43
N ARG A 101 7.58 -14.74 -5.59
CA ARG A 101 6.86 -14.77 -6.88
C ARG A 101 6.44 -13.40 -7.41
N LEU A 102 6.54 -12.32 -6.61
CA LEU A 102 5.99 -11.01 -6.94
C LEU A 102 7.03 -9.88 -7.03
N TYR A 103 8.29 -10.21 -7.30
CA TYR A 103 9.36 -9.20 -7.39
C TYR A 103 9.08 -8.09 -8.40
N GLY A 104 8.49 -8.42 -9.54
CA GLY A 104 8.28 -7.49 -10.64
C GLY A 104 7.33 -6.33 -10.35
N GLY A 105 6.25 -6.54 -9.58
CA GLY A 105 5.24 -5.50 -9.37
C GLY A 105 4.64 -4.94 -10.67
N LYS A 106 4.00 -3.77 -10.58
CA LYS A 106 3.54 -3.02 -11.76
C LYS A 106 4.69 -2.21 -12.38
N ALA A 107 4.65 -2.00 -13.69
CA ALA A 107 5.63 -1.17 -14.39
C ALA A 107 5.68 0.25 -13.82
N VAL A 108 4.53 0.86 -13.53
CA VAL A 108 4.46 2.22 -12.94
C VAL A 108 5.10 2.30 -11.54
N GLU A 109 4.99 1.24 -10.73
CA GLU A 109 5.65 1.16 -9.42
C GLU A 109 7.18 1.12 -9.57
N ARG A 110 7.67 0.38 -10.57
CA ARG A 110 9.11 0.31 -10.89
C ARG A 110 9.63 1.62 -11.48
N ALA A 111 8.86 2.26 -12.36
CA ALA A 111 9.20 3.58 -12.90
C ALA A 111 9.27 4.63 -11.77
N PHE A 112 8.36 4.57 -10.80
CA PHE A 112 8.40 5.43 -9.62
C PHE A 112 9.64 5.17 -8.76
N ILE A 113 9.99 3.91 -8.51
CA ILE A 113 11.23 3.54 -7.81
C ILE A 113 12.45 4.12 -8.54
N LYS A 114 12.51 4.01 -9.87
CA LYS A 114 13.59 4.59 -10.67
C LYS A 114 13.75 6.08 -10.41
N LEU A 115 12.68 6.86 -10.49
CA LEU A 115 12.71 8.31 -10.25
C LEU A 115 13.17 8.64 -8.81
N LEU A 116 12.68 7.91 -7.82
CA LEU A 116 13.07 8.10 -6.41
C LEU A 116 14.55 7.76 -6.17
N LEU A 117 15.05 6.68 -6.79
CA LEU A 117 16.45 6.29 -6.66
C LEU A 117 17.38 7.32 -7.31
N ASP A 118 17.04 7.83 -8.50
CA ASP A 118 17.86 8.83 -9.20
C ASP A 118 17.83 10.18 -8.50
N GLU A 119 16.73 10.54 -7.79
CA GLU A 119 16.69 11.74 -6.96
C GLU A 119 17.50 11.59 -5.67
N LEU A 120 17.41 10.43 -4.99
CA LEU A 120 18.13 10.18 -3.74
C LEU A 120 19.63 9.89 -3.95
N TYR A 121 19.97 9.28 -5.07
CA TYR A 121 21.31 8.84 -5.43
C TYR A 121 21.54 9.11 -6.92
N PRO A 122 21.91 10.35 -7.31
CA PRO A 122 22.05 10.73 -8.70
C PRO A 122 22.87 9.76 -9.53
N GLY A 123 22.32 9.31 -10.67
CA GLY A 123 22.94 8.37 -11.57
C GLY A 123 22.97 6.90 -11.09
N LEU A 124 22.30 6.56 -9.99
CA LEU A 124 22.29 5.20 -9.49
C LEU A 124 21.69 4.22 -10.50
N THR A 125 20.53 4.56 -11.08
CA THR A 125 19.86 3.64 -12.01
C THR A 125 20.55 3.51 -13.36
N ALA A 126 21.40 4.47 -13.73
CA ALA A 126 22.26 4.37 -14.92
C ALA A 126 23.37 3.32 -14.75
N ALA A 127 23.71 2.94 -13.53
CA ALA A 127 24.66 1.89 -13.23
C ALA A 127 24.01 0.48 -13.16
N PHE A 128 22.69 0.37 -13.34
CA PHE A 128 22.00 -0.93 -13.35
C PHE A 128 22.19 -1.64 -14.69
N PRO A 129 22.11 -2.97 -14.73
CA PRO A 129 22.05 -3.70 -15.99
C PRO A 129 20.91 -3.20 -16.88
N GLU A 130 21.11 -3.20 -18.19
CA GLU A 130 20.10 -2.79 -19.16
C GLU A 130 18.78 -3.56 -18.93
N GLY A 131 17.65 -2.86 -18.97
CA GLY A 131 16.33 -3.45 -18.75
C GLY A 131 16.04 -3.92 -17.32
N TYR A 132 16.95 -3.73 -16.37
CA TYR A 132 16.77 -4.23 -15.00
C TYR A 132 15.48 -3.75 -14.35
N VAL A 133 15.19 -2.44 -14.40
CA VAL A 133 13.99 -1.84 -13.81
C VAL A 133 12.74 -2.12 -14.64
N GLU A 134 12.91 -2.30 -15.95
CA GLU A 134 11.82 -2.64 -16.87
C GLU A 134 11.21 -4.01 -16.56
N TYR A 135 12.04 -4.98 -16.18
CA TYR A 135 11.64 -6.32 -15.75
C TYR A 135 10.62 -6.97 -16.68
N GLY A 136 10.90 -6.94 -17.98
CA GLY A 136 10.07 -7.53 -19.03
C GLY A 136 8.83 -6.72 -19.45
N ALA A 137 8.64 -5.49 -18.97
CA ALA A 137 7.54 -4.61 -19.37
C ALA A 137 7.86 -3.89 -20.70
N THR A 138 8.03 -4.62 -21.78
CA THR A 138 8.52 -4.08 -23.06
C THR A 138 7.58 -3.04 -23.67
N SER A 139 6.29 -3.32 -23.81
CA SER A 139 5.32 -2.40 -24.48
C SER A 139 4.72 -1.35 -23.55
N GLY A 140 4.65 -1.62 -22.27
CA GLY A 140 4.03 -0.73 -21.27
C GLY A 140 5.00 0.16 -20.51
N TRP A 141 6.31 0.00 -20.70
CA TRP A 141 7.32 0.69 -19.91
C TRP A 141 7.34 2.19 -20.13
N ARG A 142 7.30 2.62 -21.39
CA ARG A 142 7.25 4.04 -21.74
C ARG A 142 6.07 4.75 -21.10
N TRP A 143 4.88 4.17 -21.22
CA TRP A 143 3.67 4.71 -20.57
C TRP A 143 3.82 4.75 -19.05
N ALA A 144 4.38 3.72 -18.44
CA ALA A 144 4.63 3.68 -16.99
C ALA A 144 5.58 4.79 -16.52
N CYS A 145 6.62 5.09 -17.31
CA CYS A 145 7.54 6.20 -17.04
C CYS A 145 6.84 7.56 -17.17
N GLU A 146 6.04 7.75 -18.21
CA GLU A 146 5.28 8.98 -18.42
C GLU A 146 4.27 9.21 -17.28
N GLU A 147 3.54 8.17 -16.86
CA GLU A 147 2.63 8.23 -15.73
C GLU A 147 3.35 8.57 -14.41
N ALA A 148 4.44 7.86 -14.11
CA ALA A 148 5.21 8.09 -12.89
C ALA A 148 5.79 9.51 -12.87
N GLN A 149 6.37 9.98 -13.99
CA GLN A 149 6.92 11.32 -14.11
C GLN A 149 5.85 12.39 -13.91
N GLY A 150 4.69 12.26 -14.53
CA GLY A 150 3.59 13.23 -14.42
C GLY A 150 3.01 13.34 -12.99
N LYS A 151 3.20 12.31 -12.16
CA LYS A 151 2.75 12.30 -10.76
C LYS A 151 3.86 12.60 -9.75
N PHE A 152 5.12 12.61 -10.18
CA PHE A 152 6.28 12.72 -9.30
C PHE A 152 6.33 14.05 -8.54
N ASP A 153 5.87 15.16 -9.15
CA ASP A 153 5.79 16.48 -8.51
C ASP A 153 4.75 16.54 -7.38
N ASN A 154 3.84 15.56 -7.33
CA ASN A 154 2.87 15.45 -6.24
C ASN A 154 3.45 14.81 -4.99
N VAL A 155 4.59 14.15 -5.12
CA VAL A 155 5.24 13.40 -4.04
C VAL A 155 6.00 14.36 -3.13
N SER A 156 5.70 14.33 -1.83
CA SER A 156 6.32 15.22 -0.87
C SER A 156 7.78 14.89 -0.60
N ALA A 157 8.55 15.90 -0.22
CA ALA A 157 9.92 15.71 0.26
C ALA A 157 9.97 14.81 1.51
N LEU A 158 8.93 14.84 2.33
CA LEU A 158 8.81 13.99 3.52
C LEU A 158 8.76 12.52 3.14
N PHE A 159 7.94 12.16 2.13
CA PHE A 159 7.87 10.80 1.62
C PHE A 159 9.20 10.36 0.99
N LYS A 160 9.82 11.20 0.16
CA LYS A 160 11.13 10.90 -0.46
C LYS A 160 12.20 10.62 0.60
N ALA A 161 12.21 11.41 1.68
CA ALA A 161 13.11 11.17 2.83
C ALA A 161 12.77 9.86 3.58
N ALA A 162 11.48 9.54 3.74
CA ALA A 162 11.03 8.28 4.33
C ALA A 162 11.47 7.07 3.49
N TYR A 163 11.37 7.16 2.17
CA TYR A 163 11.84 6.11 1.28
C TYR A 163 13.36 5.92 1.40
N GLY A 164 14.13 7.00 1.47
CA GLY A 164 15.58 6.92 1.73
C GLY A 164 15.93 6.26 3.07
N ARG A 165 15.12 6.49 4.13
CA ARG A 165 15.28 5.77 5.41
C ARG A 165 14.98 4.28 5.27
N ALA A 166 13.87 3.95 4.61
CA ALA A 166 13.46 2.57 4.37
C ALA A 166 14.48 1.79 3.52
N LEU A 167 15.08 2.42 2.50
CA LEU A 167 16.18 1.83 1.73
C LEU A 167 17.40 1.53 2.61
N ARG A 168 17.79 2.46 3.48
CA ARG A 168 18.90 2.24 4.41
C ARG A 168 18.62 1.15 5.45
N ALA A 169 17.38 1.01 5.88
CA ALA A 169 16.97 -0.08 6.76
C ALA A 169 17.04 -1.44 6.04
N GLU A 170 16.62 -1.47 4.77
CA GLU A 170 16.57 -2.71 3.98
C GLU A 170 17.94 -3.15 3.44
N PHE A 171 18.78 -2.22 2.98
CA PHE A 171 20.05 -2.52 2.32
C PHE A 171 21.28 -2.25 3.22
N GLY A 172 21.11 -1.57 4.34
CA GLY A 172 22.25 -1.13 5.18
C GLY A 172 22.88 0.18 4.70
N LYS A 173 23.99 0.57 5.33
CA LYS A 173 24.77 1.75 4.95
C LYS A 173 26.18 1.29 4.51
N PRO A 174 26.76 1.87 3.45
CA PRO A 174 26.17 2.86 2.54
C PRO A 174 25.15 2.24 1.58
N ALA A 175 23.95 2.85 1.48
CA ALA A 175 22.84 2.20 0.77
C ALA A 175 23.07 2.13 -0.75
N ARG A 176 23.69 3.14 -1.38
CA ARG A 176 23.97 3.18 -2.82
C ARG A 176 24.80 1.97 -3.25
N GLU A 177 25.93 1.76 -2.60
CA GLU A 177 26.88 0.68 -2.89
C GLU A 177 26.25 -0.69 -2.60
N ASN A 178 25.51 -0.80 -1.50
CA ASN A 178 24.85 -2.04 -1.12
C ASN A 178 23.70 -2.41 -2.08
N ILE A 179 23.00 -1.43 -2.65
CA ILE A 179 22.00 -1.65 -3.69
C ILE A 179 22.67 -2.21 -4.94
N LEU A 180 23.76 -1.61 -5.42
CA LEU A 180 24.51 -2.10 -6.58
C LEU A 180 25.03 -3.53 -6.34
N HIS A 181 25.68 -3.76 -5.20
CA HIS A 181 26.14 -5.11 -4.84
C HIS A 181 25.00 -6.13 -4.80
N ALA A 182 23.85 -5.76 -4.24
CA ALA A 182 22.68 -6.65 -4.20
C ALA A 182 22.11 -6.95 -5.60
N ILE A 183 22.19 -6.02 -6.54
CA ILE A 183 21.78 -6.23 -7.93
C ILE A 183 22.70 -7.24 -8.61
N ASP A 184 24.01 -7.12 -8.39
CA ASP A 184 25.02 -7.99 -9.01
C ASP A 184 25.00 -9.42 -8.43
N THR A 185 24.71 -9.55 -7.13
CA THR A 185 24.83 -10.83 -6.41
C THR A 185 23.53 -11.59 -6.22
N SER A 186 22.38 -10.90 -6.34
CA SER A 186 21.07 -11.51 -6.13
C SER A 186 20.49 -12.08 -7.42
N LYS A 187 19.56 -13.05 -7.29
CA LYS A 187 18.74 -13.47 -8.42
C LYS A 187 17.97 -12.28 -8.96
N HIS A 188 17.82 -12.22 -10.28
CA HIS A 188 17.10 -11.16 -10.98
C HIS A 188 15.74 -10.87 -10.32
N GLY A 189 15.50 -9.63 -9.99
CA GLY A 189 14.27 -9.17 -9.34
C GLY A 189 14.24 -9.18 -7.81
N GLN A 190 15.12 -9.89 -7.10
CA GLN A 190 15.11 -9.90 -5.64
C GLN A 190 15.38 -8.53 -5.05
N SER A 191 16.41 -7.82 -5.55
CA SER A 191 16.71 -6.47 -5.10
C SER A 191 15.59 -5.48 -5.44
N LEU A 192 14.93 -5.67 -6.60
CA LEU A 192 13.74 -4.90 -6.96
C LEU A 192 12.59 -5.16 -5.97
N GLY A 193 12.36 -6.40 -5.56
CA GLY A 193 11.41 -6.76 -4.50
C GLY A 193 11.68 -6.06 -3.17
N ARG A 194 12.97 -5.96 -2.78
CA ARG A 194 13.41 -5.23 -1.57
C ARG A 194 13.17 -3.72 -1.70
N MET A 195 13.44 -3.12 -2.87
CA MET A 195 13.14 -1.71 -3.14
C MET A 195 11.63 -1.43 -3.06
N ARG A 196 10.79 -2.34 -3.58
CA ARG A 196 9.33 -2.25 -3.48
C ARG A 196 8.82 -2.39 -2.05
N LYS A 197 9.42 -3.27 -1.25
CA LYS A 197 9.13 -3.39 0.18
C LYS A 197 9.44 -2.08 0.90
N ALA A 198 10.60 -1.49 0.63
CA ALA A 198 10.98 -0.18 1.18
C ALA A 198 10.01 0.93 0.75
N LEU A 199 9.51 0.88 -0.51
CA LEU A 199 8.52 1.82 -1.02
C LEU A 199 7.19 1.71 -0.27
N ALA A 200 6.68 0.49 -0.07
CA ALA A 200 5.46 0.25 0.68
C ALA A 200 5.60 0.67 2.15
N GLN A 201 6.76 0.40 2.77
CA GLN A 201 7.08 0.85 4.12
C GLN A 201 7.01 2.37 4.24
N ALA A 202 7.67 3.09 3.35
CA ALA A 202 7.65 4.55 3.33
C ALA A 202 6.25 5.13 3.11
N ALA A 203 5.42 4.45 2.31
CA ALA A 203 4.04 4.86 2.07
C ALA A 203 3.17 4.69 3.33
N LEU A 204 3.32 3.59 4.06
CA LEU A 204 2.64 3.38 5.35
C LEU A 204 3.09 4.39 6.41
N ASP A 205 4.38 4.72 6.45
CA ASP A 205 4.93 5.72 7.38
C ASP A 205 4.39 7.13 7.10
N SER A 206 4.18 7.45 5.83
CA SER A 206 3.77 8.80 5.39
C SER A 206 2.26 9.00 5.37
N ALA A 207 1.50 7.94 5.16
CA ALA A 207 0.04 7.97 5.06
C ALA A 207 -0.57 6.77 5.82
N PRO A 208 -0.39 6.71 7.15
CA PRO A 208 -1.00 5.66 7.96
C PRO A 208 -2.53 5.72 7.86
N PRO A 209 -3.22 4.56 7.87
CA PRO A 209 -4.67 4.54 7.84
C PRO A 209 -5.27 4.95 9.19
N ASP A 210 -6.41 5.64 9.14
CA ASP A 210 -7.25 5.93 10.30
C ASP A 210 -8.19 4.75 10.63
N LEU A 211 -8.44 3.89 9.64
CA LEU A 211 -9.23 2.66 9.76
C LEU A 211 -8.71 1.62 8.76
N VAL A 212 -8.60 0.38 9.22
CA VAL A 212 -8.36 -0.78 8.35
C VAL A 212 -9.57 -1.69 8.37
N ILE A 213 -10.09 -2.04 7.20
CA ILE A 213 -11.18 -3.00 7.04
C ILE A 213 -10.62 -4.21 6.31
N PHE A 214 -10.66 -5.38 6.94
CA PHE A 214 -10.36 -6.66 6.30
C PHE A 214 -11.65 -7.36 5.96
N ASP A 215 -11.90 -7.53 4.68
CA ASP A 215 -13.04 -8.29 4.19
C ASP A 215 -12.63 -9.72 3.85
N GLU A 216 -13.42 -10.71 4.27
CA GLU A 216 -13.07 -12.12 4.19
C GLU A 216 -11.75 -12.44 4.93
N PHE A 217 -11.57 -11.87 6.14
CA PHE A 217 -10.28 -11.91 6.86
C PHE A 217 -9.76 -13.34 7.09
N GLN A 218 -10.63 -14.35 7.10
CA GLN A 218 -10.25 -15.75 7.21
C GLN A 218 -9.32 -16.20 6.08
N CYS A 219 -9.39 -15.54 4.92
CA CYS A 219 -8.48 -15.79 3.79
C CYS A 219 -7.04 -15.29 4.06
N TYR A 220 -6.82 -14.50 5.13
CA TYR A 220 -5.54 -13.83 5.42
C TYR A 220 -5.01 -14.12 6.81
N ARG A 221 -5.36 -15.25 7.40
CA ARG A 221 -4.87 -15.64 8.73
C ARG A 221 -3.35 -15.54 8.83
N GLU A 222 -2.64 -15.91 7.78
CA GLU A 222 -1.18 -15.79 7.71
C GLU A 222 -0.72 -14.32 7.82
N LEU A 223 -1.44 -13.38 7.20
CA LEU A 223 -1.13 -11.95 7.31
C LEU A 223 -1.35 -11.43 8.74
N LEU A 224 -2.41 -11.89 9.40
CA LEU A 224 -2.75 -11.51 10.78
C LEU A 224 -1.82 -12.17 11.80
N ASN A 225 -1.32 -13.37 11.49
CA ASN A 225 -0.39 -14.13 12.31
C ASN A 225 1.07 -13.89 11.92
N ALA A 226 1.33 -13.12 10.88
CA ALA A 226 2.66 -12.82 10.37
C ALA A 226 3.44 -11.96 11.38
N GLY A 227 3.99 -12.59 12.40
CA GLY A 227 4.89 -11.98 13.38
C GLY A 227 6.10 -11.27 12.71
N ALA A 228 7.33 -11.66 13.02
CA ALA A 228 8.56 -11.04 12.49
C ALA A 228 8.70 -11.11 10.96
N ASP A 229 8.02 -12.04 10.29
CA ASP A 229 8.24 -12.36 8.87
C ASP A 229 7.60 -11.36 7.89
N ASN A 230 6.61 -10.58 8.32
CA ASN A 230 5.98 -9.56 7.47
C ASN A 230 5.91 -8.19 8.18
N PRO A 231 6.96 -7.38 8.10
CA PRO A 231 7.01 -6.09 8.78
C PRO A 231 5.92 -5.10 8.32
N LEU A 232 5.50 -5.16 7.05
CA LEU A 232 4.40 -4.31 6.54
C LEU A 232 3.06 -4.68 7.17
N ALA A 233 2.75 -5.98 7.28
CA ALA A 233 1.55 -6.44 7.95
C ALA A 233 1.58 -6.09 9.45
N ARG A 234 2.73 -6.29 10.10
CA ARG A 234 2.91 -5.92 11.51
C ARG A 234 2.68 -4.43 11.72
N GLN A 235 3.24 -3.56 10.89
CA GLN A 235 3.04 -2.12 10.97
C GLN A 235 1.57 -1.73 10.79
N LEU A 236 0.90 -2.33 9.81
CA LEU A 236 -0.51 -2.10 9.56
C LEU A 236 -1.39 -2.51 10.77
N LEU A 237 -1.02 -3.62 11.42
CA LEU A 237 -1.80 -4.18 12.53
C LEU A 237 -1.43 -3.60 13.89
N ALA A 238 -0.17 -3.28 14.11
CA ALA A 238 0.37 -2.81 15.39
C ALA A 238 0.60 -1.28 15.43
N GLY A 239 0.53 -0.62 14.28
CA GLY A 239 0.93 0.77 14.12
C GLY A 239 2.44 0.94 13.92
N THR A 240 2.87 2.17 13.70
CA THR A 240 4.29 2.55 13.68
C THR A 240 4.86 2.50 15.09
N ASP A 241 6.17 2.33 15.22
CA ASP A 241 6.86 2.27 16.51
C ASP A 241 6.48 3.47 17.40
N GLY A 242 5.85 3.20 18.56
CA GLY A 242 5.38 4.21 19.50
C GLY A 242 4.04 4.87 19.15
N GLY A 243 3.41 4.53 18.01
CA GLY A 243 2.10 5.04 17.61
C GLY A 243 0.94 4.18 18.12
N THR A 244 -0.25 4.79 18.20
CA THR A 244 -1.48 4.03 18.48
C THR A 244 -1.88 3.26 17.21
N PRO A 245 -2.09 1.93 17.28
CA PRO A 245 -2.53 1.17 16.12
C PRO A 245 -3.89 1.68 15.60
N PRO A 246 -4.11 1.65 14.27
CA PRO A 246 -5.40 2.05 13.73
C PRO A 246 -6.51 1.11 14.22
N PRO A 247 -7.76 1.57 14.30
CA PRO A 247 -8.90 0.68 14.45
C PRO A 247 -8.94 -0.34 13.31
N ILE A 248 -9.27 -1.59 13.64
CA ILE A 248 -9.35 -2.67 12.66
C ILE A 248 -10.73 -3.29 12.74
N LEU A 249 -11.39 -3.35 11.58
CA LEU A 249 -12.65 -4.04 11.40
C LEU A 249 -12.40 -5.32 10.58
N LEU A 250 -12.72 -6.45 11.16
CA LEU A 250 -12.60 -7.77 10.54
C LEU A 250 -13.99 -8.25 10.14
N LEU A 251 -14.19 -8.52 8.85
CA LEU A 251 -15.45 -9.05 8.32
C LEU A 251 -15.23 -10.50 7.89
N SER A 252 -16.10 -11.41 8.35
CA SER A 252 -16.06 -12.81 7.97
C SER A 252 -17.44 -13.33 7.59
N ALA A 253 -17.50 -14.13 6.53
CA ALA A 253 -18.72 -14.83 6.11
C ALA A 253 -18.97 -16.12 6.90
N THR A 254 -17.94 -16.64 7.55
CA THR A 254 -18.04 -17.87 8.34
C THR A 254 -17.58 -17.56 9.77
N PRO A 255 -18.41 -17.89 10.79
CA PRO A 255 -18.01 -17.65 12.18
C PRO A 255 -16.83 -18.49 12.64
N TYR A 256 -16.46 -19.57 11.94
CA TYR A 256 -15.25 -20.43 12.20
C TYR A 256 -15.03 -21.45 11.09
#